data_6deded87bd44d8f7af2b953c8416da8e
#
_entry.id   6deded87bd44d8f7af2b953c8416da8e
#
_cell.length_a   1.000
_cell.length_b   1.000
_cell.length_c   1.000
_cell.angle_alpha   90.00
_cell.angle_beta   90.00
_cell.angle_gamma   90.00
#
_symmetry.space_group_name_H-M   'P 1'
#
loop_
_entity.id
_entity.type
_entity.pdbx_description
1 polymer ?
#
loop_
_entity_poly.entity_id
_entity_poly.type
_entity_poly.pdbx_seq_one_letter_code
_entity_poly.pdbx_strand_id
1 'polypeptide(L)'
;MPDFATLQSFRQRVPFCSQSALAAILTLAKEEGIPDCHKRKDIRSSVQQLVQGMQLYGPLLVTMSAVTLLGAPATLTFANIFSYLAGAYAAGGAFAEYLERVHSNCPSSYDKPWKCILYADELHPGNQLASNARKTWTIYFSFAEFGKDLSKSDLWFTLFVHRSEQVGQLQANIGQCFRLILEHMFGNKFAHPHAGVLLQHGPARLKLYWTLGFFSKMAVLRNSLFQTSRTVGPECVWLAKIFSE
;
A
#
# COMPACT_ATOMS: atom_id res chain seq x y z
N MET A 1 31.27 -24.63 -5.60
CA MET A 1 31.85 -23.34 -5.25
C MET A 1 31.00 -22.22 -5.85
N PRO A 2 30.81 -21.09 -5.18
CA PRO A 2 30.08 -19.96 -5.79
C PRO A 2 30.85 -19.46 -7.02
N ASP A 3 30.13 -19.24 -8.12
CA ASP A 3 30.68 -18.66 -9.35
C ASP A 3 30.69 -17.13 -9.24
N PHE A 4 31.73 -16.60 -8.62
CA PHE A 4 31.90 -15.15 -8.43
C PHE A 4 32.10 -14.39 -9.75
N ALA A 5 32.63 -15.01 -10.79
CA ALA A 5 32.84 -14.34 -12.08
C ALA A 5 31.50 -14.06 -12.76
N THR A 6 30.60 -15.04 -12.79
CA THR A 6 29.24 -14.86 -13.29
C THR A 6 28.48 -13.84 -12.45
N LEU A 7 28.59 -13.86 -11.14
CA LEU A 7 27.93 -12.89 -10.25
C LEU A 7 28.41 -11.45 -10.51
N GLN A 8 29.71 -11.24 -10.75
CA GLN A 8 30.27 -9.94 -11.13
C GLN A 8 29.71 -9.45 -12.46
N SER A 9 29.62 -10.35 -13.47
CA SER A 9 29.00 -10.02 -14.76
C SER A 9 27.53 -9.58 -14.61
N PHE A 10 26.75 -10.28 -13.78
CA PHE A 10 25.39 -9.87 -13.46
C PHE A 10 25.34 -8.49 -12.82
N ARG A 11 26.18 -8.22 -11.83
CA ARG A 11 26.26 -6.91 -11.16
C ARG A 11 26.59 -5.77 -12.11
N GLN A 12 27.50 -5.98 -13.06
CA GLN A 12 27.85 -4.98 -14.06
C GLN A 12 26.68 -4.66 -15.01
N ARG A 13 25.85 -5.65 -15.35
CA ARG A 13 24.70 -5.48 -16.25
C ARG A 13 23.48 -4.88 -15.57
N VAL A 14 23.32 -5.07 -14.25
CA VAL A 14 22.17 -4.55 -13.48
C VAL A 14 22.66 -3.73 -12.27
N PRO A 15 23.39 -2.64 -12.48
CA PRO A 15 24.05 -1.88 -11.42
C PRO A 15 23.08 -1.25 -10.41
N PHE A 16 21.83 -1.01 -10.84
CA PHE A 16 20.78 -0.41 -9.98
C PHE A 16 19.98 -1.43 -9.16
N CYS A 17 20.22 -2.72 -9.33
CA CYS A 17 19.59 -3.76 -8.54
C CYS A 17 20.24 -3.83 -7.16
N SER A 18 19.43 -3.77 -6.08
CA SER A 18 19.95 -3.92 -4.72
C SER A 18 20.51 -5.35 -4.51
N GLN A 19 21.40 -5.52 -3.52
CA GLN A 19 21.97 -6.83 -3.22
C GLN A 19 20.91 -7.85 -2.82
N SER A 20 19.93 -7.43 -2.01
CA SER A 20 18.81 -8.26 -1.57
C SER A 20 17.89 -8.63 -2.74
N ALA A 21 17.57 -7.68 -3.63
CA ALA A 21 16.76 -7.98 -4.81
C ALA A 21 17.49 -8.95 -5.76
N LEU A 22 18.79 -8.76 -5.98
CA LEU A 22 19.57 -9.69 -6.80
C LEU A 22 19.63 -11.10 -6.18
N ALA A 23 19.81 -11.20 -4.86
CA ALA A 23 19.80 -12.49 -4.16
C ALA A 23 18.44 -13.19 -4.29
N ALA A 24 17.33 -12.46 -4.13
CA ALA A 24 15.98 -13.00 -4.30
C ALA A 24 15.74 -13.49 -5.73
N ILE A 25 16.14 -12.71 -6.76
CA ILE A 25 16.02 -13.12 -8.17
C ILE A 25 16.83 -14.39 -8.45
N LEU A 26 18.06 -14.48 -7.94
CA LEU A 26 18.91 -15.66 -8.16
C LEU A 26 18.36 -16.90 -7.43
N THR A 27 17.74 -16.72 -6.26
CA THR A 27 17.08 -17.79 -5.52
C THR A 27 15.87 -18.33 -6.31
N LEU A 28 14.96 -17.43 -6.74
CA LEU A 28 13.80 -17.80 -7.55
C LEU A 28 14.20 -18.46 -8.87
N ALA A 29 15.21 -17.90 -9.57
CA ALA A 29 15.72 -18.49 -10.80
C ALA A 29 16.31 -19.90 -10.59
N LYS A 30 16.85 -20.17 -9.42
CA LYS A 30 17.37 -21.49 -9.06
C LYS A 30 16.25 -22.49 -8.74
N GLU A 31 15.17 -22.05 -8.09
CA GLU A 31 14.05 -22.88 -7.62
C GLU A 31 13.03 -23.12 -8.72
N GLU A 32 12.65 -22.10 -9.48
CA GLU A 32 11.57 -22.14 -10.47
C GLU A 32 12.07 -22.13 -11.92
N GLY A 33 13.38 -21.89 -12.11
CA GLY A 33 13.96 -21.68 -13.43
C GLY A 33 13.87 -20.24 -13.93
N ILE A 34 14.53 -20.00 -15.06
CA ILE A 34 14.49 -18.66 -15.69
C ILE A 34 13.36 -18.67 -16.71
N PRO A 35 12.33 -17.81 -16.57
CA PRO A 35 11.26 -17.72 -17.54
C PRO A 35 11.79 -17.26 -18.91
N ASP A 36 11.27 -17.84 -19.98
CA ASP A 36 11.63 -17.45 -21.37
C ASP A 36 10.97 -16.13 -21.80
N CYS A 37 11.08 -15.12 -20.96
CA CYS A 37 10.49 -13.79 -21.12
C CYS A 37 11.57 -12.72 -20.93
N HIS A 38 12.21 -12.29 -22.01
CA HIS A 38 13.30 -11.31 -21.93
C HIS A 38 12.87 -9.90 -22.33
N LYS A 39 11.68 -9.75 -22.91
CA LYS A 39 11.22 -8.46 -23.42
C LYS A 39 10.46 -7.68 -22.36
N ARG A 40 10.76 -6.38 -22.24
CA ARG A 40 10.04 -5.47 -21.34
C ARG A 40 8.51 -5.50 -21.56
N LYS A 41 8.07 -5.79 -22.79
CA LYS A 41 6.65 -5.96 -23.14
C LYS A 41 6.03 -7.15 -22.42
N ASP A 42 6.74 -8.29 -22.37
CA ASP A 42 6.23 -9.53 -21.75
C ASP A 42 6.11 -9.37 -20.23
N ILE A 43 7.10 -8.71 -19.60
CA ILE A 43 7.06 -8.35 -18.18
C ILE A 43 5.85 -7.44 -17.88
N ARG A 44 5.59 -6.43 -18.72
CA ARG A 44 4.40 -5.57 -18.58
C ARG A 44 3.10 -6.34 -18.76
N SER A 45 3.05 -7.24 -19.74
CA SER A 45 1.86 -8.07 -19.96
C SER A 45 1.58 -9.02 -18.81
N SER A 46 2.61 -9.62 -18.19
CA SER A 46 2.45 -10.48 -17.01
C SER A 46 1.92 -9.68 -15.81
N VAL A 47 2.43 -8.46 -15.58
CA VAL A 47 1.92 -7.57 -14.54
C VAL A 47 0.46 -7.19 -14.82
N GLN A 48 0.11 -6.89 -16.09
CA GLN A 48 -1.26 -6.60 -16.47
C GLN A 48 -2.20 -7.79 -16.27
N GLN A 49 -1.76 -9.00 -16.58
CA GLN A 49 -2.53 -10.23 -16.32
C GLN A 49 -2.74 -10.47 -14.82
N LEU A 50 -1.71 -10.27 -14.00
CA LEU A 50 -1.82 -10.31 -12.55
C LEU A 50 -2.86 -9.31 -12.04
N VAL A 51 -2.77 -8.06 -12.49
CA VAL A 51 -3.73 -7.00 -12.13
C VAL A 51 -5.15 -7.32 -12.61
N GLN A 52 -5.30 -7.92 -13.81
CA GLN A 52 -6.61 -8.33 -14.32
C GLN A 52 -7.19 -9.54 -13.58
N GLY A 53 -6.35 -10.46 -13.10
CA GLY A 53 -6.78 -11.61 -12.27
C GLY A 53 -7.32 -11.21 -10.87
N MET A 54 -7.05 -9.99 -10.42
CA MET A 54 -7.49 -9.45 -9.13
C MET A 54 -8.92 -8.84 -9.17
N GLN A 55 -9.76 -9.21 -10.14
CA GLN A 55 -11.00 -8.49 -10.45
C GLN A 55 -12.17 -8.70 -9.49
N LEU A 56 -12.06 -9.50 -8.44
CA LEU A 56 -13.19 -9.74 -7.52
C LEU A 56 -13.77 -8.44 -6.95
N TYR A 57 -12.94 -7.44 -6.73
CA TYR A 57 -13.31 -6.13 -6.19
C TYR A 57 -13.07 -4.96 -7.16
N GLY A 58 -12.98 -5.25 -8.46
CA GLY A 58 -12.72 -4.26 -9.50
C GLY A 58 -11.22 -4.03 -9.76
N PRO A 59 -10.88 -2.97 -10.49
CA PRO A 59 -9.50 -2.70 -10.88
C PRO A 59 -8.62 -2.35 -9.67
N LEU A 60 -7.32 -2.66 -9.77
CA LEU A 60 -6.35 -2.32 -8.73
C LEU A 60 -6.19 -0.80 -8.56
N LEU A 61 -6.30 -0.03 -9.62
CA LEU A 61 -6.25 1.43 -9.57
C LEU A 61 -7.63 2.02 -9.81
N VAL A 62 -8.05 2.89 -8.92
CA VAL A 62 -9.30 3.64 -8.98
C VAL A 62 -8.99 5.11 -9.20
N THR A 63 -9.73 5.73 -10.12
CA THR A 63 -9.67 7.16 -10.38
C THR A 63 -10.98 7.80 -9.96
N MET A 64 -10.89 8.81 -9.08
CA MET A 64 -12.04 9.56 -8.59
C MET A 64 -11.90 11.04 -8.91
N SER A 65 -13.05 11.72 -9.05
CA SER A 65 -13.12 13.16 -9.29
C SER A 65 -12.73 13.93 -8.04
N ALA A 66 -11.88 14.93 -8.23
CA ALA A 66 -11.42 15.87 -7.21
C ALA A 66 -11.67 17.30 -7.70
N VAL A 67 -11.46 18.27 -6.83
CA VAL A 67 -11.62 19.70 -7.14
C VAL A 67 -10.37 20.44 -6.74
N THR A 68 -9.87 21.33 -7.61
CA THR A 68 -8.73 22.20 -7.31
C THR A 68 -9.15 23.40 -6.45
N LEU A 69 -8.15 24.12 -5.91
CA LEU A 69 -8.35 25.39 -5.18
C LEU A 69 -9.13 26.43 -5.99
N LEU A 70 -9.01 26.40 -7.32
CA LEU A 70 -9.70 27.31 -8.24
C LEU A 70 -11.09 26.79 -8.68
N GLY A 71 -11.57 25.69 -8.08
CA GLY A 71 -12.83 25.08 -8.45
C GLY A 71 -12.83 24.27 -9.75
N ALA A 72 -11.66 24.12 -10.39
CA ALA A 72 -11.55 23.31 -11.61
C ALA A 72 -11.59 21.81 -11.30
N PRO A 73 -12.16 20.98 -12.21
CA PRO A 73 -12.18 19.53 -12.04
C PRO A 73 -10.74 18.97 -12.13
N ALA A 74 -10.45 18.03 -11.25
CA ALA A 74 -9.23 17.25 -11.23
C ALA A 74 -9.55 15.78 -11.04
N THR A 75 -8.59 14.90 -11.22
CA THR A 75 -8.72 13.47 -10.96
C THR A 75 -7.59 12.98 -10.07
N LEU A 76 -7.91 12.09 -9.15
CA LEU A 76 -6.95 11.42 -8.29
C LEU A 76 -7.04 9.92 -8.52
N THR A 77 -5.87 9.30 -8.67
CA THR A 77 -5.75 7.85 -8.81
C THR A 77 -5.09 7.27 -7.58
N PHE A 78 -5.68 6.23 -7.02
CA PHE A 78 -5.15 5.51 -5.86
C PHE A 78 -5.42 4.01 -5.97
N ALA A 79 -4.74 3.22 -5.15
CA ALA A 79 -4.92 1.78 -5.15
C ALA A 79 -6.23 1.40 -4.44
N ASN A 80 -7.00 0.51 -5.07
CA ASN A 80 -8.18 -0.11 -4.49
C ASN A 80 -7.73 -1.12 -3.44
N ILE A 81 -7.92 -0.80 -2.17
CA ILE A 81 -7.47 -1.64 -1.06
C ILE A 81 -8.09 -3.04 -1.09
N PHE A 82 -9.34 -3.18 -1.54
CA PHE A 82 -10.01 -4.48 -1.63
C PHE A 82 -9.33 -5.38 -2.64
N SER A 83 -9.07 -4.86 -3.84
CA SER A 83 -8.35 -5.59 -4.90
C SER A 83 -6.90 -5.83 -4.52
N TYR A 84 -6.26 -4.89 -3.82
CA TYR A 84 -4.88 -5.03 -3.37
C TYR A 84 -4.75 -6.16 -2.32
N LEU A 85 -5.61 -6.15 -1.27
CA LEU A 85 -5.62 -7.20 -0.26
C LEU A 85 -5.98 -8.57 -0.85
N ALA A 86 -7.01 -8.62 -1.71
CA ALA A 86 -7.41 -9.86 -2.37
C ALA A 86 -6.30 -10.43 -3.24
N GLY A 87 -5.61 -9.58 -3.99
CA GLY A 87 -4.49 -9.98 -4.83
C GLY A 87 -3.27 -10.42 -4.02
N ALA A 88 -2.91 -9.68 -2.98
CA ALA A 88 -1.79 -10.04 -2.12
C ALA A 88 -2.05 -11.39 -1.40
N TYR A 89 -3.28 -11.62 -0.95
CA TYR A 89 -3.64 -12.90 -0.33
C TYR A 89 -3.71 -14.04 -1.36
N ALA A 90 -4.27 -13.80 -2.54
CA ALA A 90 -4.36 -14.79 -3.61
C ALA A 90 -2.99 -15.22 -4.15
N ALA A 91 -1.99 -14.33 -4.10
CA ALA A 91 -0.60 -14.65 -4.43
C ALA A 91 0.04 -15.66 -3.47
N GLY A 92 -0.53 -15.84 -2.28
CA GLY A 92 -0.01 -16.78 -1.28
C GLY A 92 1.28 -16.31 -0.60
N GLY A 93 2.10 -17.27 -0.19
CA GLY A 93 3.39 -17.03 0.44
C GLY A 93 3.30 -16.38 1.83
N ALA A 94 4.39 -15.74 2.24
CA ALA A 94 4.57 -15.25 3.62
C ALA A 94 3.46 -14.29 4.10
N PHE A 95 2.88 -13.47 3.20
CA PHE A 95 1.80 -12.57 3.59
C PHE A 95 0.49 -13.31 3.88
N ALA A 96 0.10 -14.27 3.04
CA ALA A 96 -1.12 -15.06 3.25
C ALA A 96 -1.03 -15.88 4.54
N GLU A 97 0.08 -16.59 4.75
CA GLU A 97 0.35 -17.35 5.98
C GLU A 97 0.33 -16.45 7.23
N TYR A 98 0.93 -15.27 7.12
CA TYR A 98 0.94 -14.29 8.19
C TYR A 98 -0.48 -13.82 8.53
N LEU A 99 -1.27 -13.46 7.52
CA LEU A 99 -2.64 -12.98 7.69
C LEU A 99 -3.55 -14.06 8.31
N GLU A 100 -3.44 -15.31 7.85
CA GLU A 100 -4.16 -16.46 8.41
C GLU A 100 -3.81 -16.69 9.89
N ARG A 101 -2.52 -16.63 10.23
CA ARG A 101 -2.05 -16.77 11.61
C ARG A 101 -2.59 -15.66 12.51
N VAL A 102 -2.53 -14.39 12.06
CA VAL A 102 -3.07 -13.27 12.83
C VAL A 102 -4.59 -13.40 12.99
N HIS A 103 -5.30 -13.77 11.92
CA HIS A 103 -6.73 -13.96 11.96
C HIS A 103 -7.14 -15.15 12.86
N SER A 104 -6.37 -16.22 12.90
CA SER A 104 -6.60 -17.35 13.81
C SER A 104 -6.45 -16.94 15.27
N ASN A 105 -5.51 -16.05 15.58
CA ASN A 105 -5.29 -15.56 16.94
C ASN A 105 -6.26 -14.43 17.34
N CYS A 106 -6.69 -13.64 16.39
CA CYS A 106 -7.62 -12.52 16.56
C CYS A 106 -8.63 -12.50 15.41
N PRO A 107 -9.64 -13.40 15.44
CA PRO A 107 -10.64 -13.46 14.39
C PRO A 107 -11.41 -12.16 14.24
N SER A 108 -11.59 -11.73 12.98
CA SER A 108 -12.47 -10.60 12.67
C SER A 108 -13.89 -11.08 12.40
N SER A 109 -14.86 -10.32 12.87
CA SER A 109 -16.29 -10.57 12.65
C SER A 109 -17.03 -9.24 12.48
N TYR A 110 -18.31 -9.33 12.16
CA TYR A 110 -19.17 -8.15 12.12
C TYR A 110 -19.19 -7.40 13.46
N ASP A 111 -19.29 -8.14 14.57
CA ASP A 111 -19.34 -7.57 15.93
C ASP A 111 -17.95 -7.18 16.47
N LYS A 112 -16.91 -7.78 15.93
CA LYS A 112 -15.52 -7.51 16.32
C LYS A 112 -14.66 -7.28 15.08
N PRO A 113 -14.89 -6.17 14.36
CA PRO A 113 -14.09 -5.85 13.15
C PRO A 113 -12.66 -5.45 13.55
N TRP A 114 -11.72 -5.74 12.67
CA TRP A 114 -10.36 -5.22 12.80
C TRP A 114 -10.34 -3.70 12.62
N LYS A 115 -9.30 -3.07 13.11
CA LYS A 115 -9.12 -1.61 13.01
C LYS A 115 -8.11 -1.29 11.93
N CYS A 116 -8.57 -0.71 10.82
CA CYS A 116 -7.65 -0.23 9.81
C CYS A 116 -6.95 1.06 10.26
N ILE A 117 -5.71 1.19 9.85
CA ILE A 117 -4.85 2.34 10.08
C ILE A 117 -4.56 2.97 8.72
N LEU A 118 -4.84 4.26 8.59
CA LEU A 118 -4.36 5.08 7.48
C LEU A 118 -3.28 6.01 8.01
N TYR A 119 -2.12 6.01 7.34
CA TYR A 119 -0.99 6.85 7.67
C TYR A 119 -0.53 7.61 6.43
N ALA A 120 -0.29 8.92 6.57
CA ALA A 120 0.25 9.72 5.49
C ALA A 120 1.60 10.33 5.88
N ASP A 121 2.50 10.38 4.93
CA ASP A 121 3.80 11.01 5.08
C ASP A 121 4.18 11.76 3.80
N GLU A 122 4.85 12.90 3.98
CA GLU A 122 5.45 13.65 2.87
C GLU A 122 6.91 13.24 2.73
N LEU A 123 7.18 12.39 1.75
CA LEU A 123 8.51 11.91 1.45
C LEU A 123 9.34 12.99 0.72
N HIS A 124 10.56 13.16 1.15
CA HIS A 124 11.54 14.07 0.57
C HIS A 124 12.68 13.25 -0.07
N PRO A 125 12.50 12.69 -1.28
CA PRO A 125 13.56 11.94 -1.93
C PRO A 125 14.64 12.90 -2.44
N GLY A 126 15.88 12.69 -2.01
CA GLY A 126 17.06 13.39 -2.50
C GLY A 126 17.62 14.46 -1.57
N ASN A 127 18.47 15.33 -2.13
CA ASN A 127 19.12 16.40 -1.38
C ASN A 127 18.09 17.42 -0.91
N GLN A 128 17.93 17.57 0.41
CA GLN A 128 17.03 18.53 1.04
C GLN A 128 17.35 19.99 0.70
N LEU A 129 18.57 20.25 0.23
CA LEU A 129 19.04 21.59 -0.19
C LEU A 129 18.68 21.93 -1.65
N ALA A 130 18.19 20.99 -2.43
CA ALA A 130 17.77 21.27 -3.79
C ALA A 130 16.45 22.04 -3.79
N SER A 131 16.41 23.19 -4.45
CA SER A 131 15.25 24.09 -4.55
C SER A 131 14.00 23.43 -5.15
N ASN A 132 14.16 22.34 -5.91
CA ASN A 132 13.10 21.52 -6.50
C ASN A 132 13.00 20.17 -5.79
N ALA A 133 12.98 20.16 -4.46
CA ALA A 133 12.74 18.93 -3.71
C ALA A 133 11.50 18.24 -4.26
N ARG A 134 11.70 17.05 -4.84
CA ARG A 134 10.63 16.24 -5.46
C ARG A 134 9.78 15.59 -4.39
N LYS A 135 9.18 16.43 -3.53
CA LYS A 135 8.32 16.00 -2.44
C LYS A 135 7.13 15.22 -2.98
N THR A 136 6.77 14.19 -2.25
CA THR A 136 5.70 13.28 -2.64
C THR A 136 4.90 12.89 -1.42
N TRP A 137 3.60 13.12 -1.44
CA TRP A 137 2.68 12.57 -0.46
C TRP A 137 2.42 11.10 -0.73
N THR A 138 2.48 10.32 0.33
CA THR A 138 2.16 8.90 0.30
C THR A 138 1.15 8.59 1.40
N ILE A 139 0.11 7.81 1.09
CA ILE A 139 -0.84 7.30 2.07
C ILE A 139 -0.69 5.78 2.11
N TYR A 140 -0.53 5.26 3.31
CA TYR A 140 -0.38 3.84 3.61
C TYR A 140 -1.59 3.33 4.37
N PHE A 141 -1.84 2.04 4.21
CA PHE A 141 -2.87 1.29 4.91
C PHE A 141 -2.26 0.10 5.63
N SER A 142 -2.75 -0.21 6.83
CA SER A 142 -2.42 -1.41 7.59
C SER A 142 -3.55 -1.74 8.59
N PHE A 143 -3.37 -2.79 9.40
CA PHE A 143 -4.30 -3.17 10.47
C PHE A 143 -3.63 -3.07 11.85
N ALA A 144 -4.36 -2.55 12.84
CA ALA A 144 -3.87 -2.43 14.22
C ALA A 144 -3.57 -3.81 14.85
N GLU A 145 -4.26 -4.85 14.40
CA GLU A 145 -4.12 -6.24 14.85
C GLU A 145 -2.76 -6.85 14.49
N PHE A 146 -2.02 -6.24 13.58
CA PHE A 146 -0.63 -6.63 13.32
C PHE A 146 0.31 -6.28 14.48
N GLY A 147 -0.11 -5.42 15.41
CA GLY A 147 0.56 -5.15 16.67
C GLY A 147 2.02 -4.71 16.51
N LYS A 148 2.94 -5.44 17.14
CA LYS A 148 4.39 -5.17 17.06
C LYS A 148 4.97 -5.32 15.64
N ASP A 149 4.34 -6.12 14.81
CA ASP A 149 4.81 -6.37 13.44
C ASP A 149 4.55 -5.19 12.50
N LEU A 150 3.80 -4.15 12.94
CA LEU A 150 3.66 -2.88 12.21
C LEU A 150 5.01 -2.15 11.97
N SER A 151 6.08 -2.58 12.64
CA SER A 151 7.45 -2.13 12.34
C SER A 151 7.98 -2.65 11.00
N LYS A 152 7.36 -3.67 10.40
CA LYS A 152 7.76 -4.26 9.13
C LYS A 152 7.09 -3.52 7.98
N SER A 153 7.89 -3.05 7.02
CA SER A 153 7.41 -2.33 5.83
C SER A 153 6.42 -3.15 4.98
N ASP A 154 6.61 -4.46 4.94
CA ASP A 154 5.84 -5.39 4.11
C ASP A 154 4.36 -5.53 4.54
N LEU A 155 4.03 -5.02 5.73
CA LEU A 155 2.65 -5.00 6.26
C LEU A 155 1.93 -3.66 6.03
N TRP A 156 2.57 -2.74 5.28
CA TRP A 156 1.99 -1.47 4.91
C TRP A 156 1.70 -1.43 3.42
N PHE A 157 0.44 -1.29 3.07
CA PHE A 157 -0.02 -1.19 1.69
C PHE A 157 -0.01 0.27 1.25
N THR A 158 0.73 0.59 0.21
CA THR A 158 0.75 1.92 -0.36
C THR A 158 -0.51 2.15 -1.19
N LEU A 159 -1.39 3.02 -0.72
CA LEU A 159 -2.64 3.35 -1.42
C LEU A 159 -2.51 4.51 -2.37
N PHE A 160 -1.68 5.48 -2.05
CA PHE A 160 -1.62 6.75 -2.76
C PHE A 160 -0.19 7.26 -2.82
N VAL A 161 0.22 7.75 -3.99
CA VAL A 161 1.53 8.40 -4.20
C VAL A 161 1.34 9.51 -5.22
N HIS A 162 1.43 10.77 -4.77
CA HIS A 162 1.33 11.92 -5.66
C HIS A 162 2.31 13.03 -5.28
N ARG A 163 2.70 13.83 -6.25
CA ARG A 163 3.57 14.98 -6.02
C ARG A 163 2.89 15.95 -5.05
N SER A 164 3.65 16.48 -4.08
CA SER A 164 3.16 17.46 -3.11
C SER A 164 2.63 18.72 -3.80
N GLU A 165 3.22 19.13 -4.91
CA GLU A 165 2.72 20.21 -5.74
C GLU A 165 1.30 19.97 -6.25
N GLN A 166 1.02 18.77 -6.75
CA GLN A 166 -0.32 18.39 -7.24
C GLN A 166 -1.33 18.33 -6.09
N VAL A 167 -0.93 17.72 -4.97
CA VAL A 167 -1.77 17.65 -3.76
C VAL A 167 -2.05 19.05 -3.21
N GLY A 168 -1.07 19.97 -3.23
CA GLY A 168 -1.21 21.35 -2.81
C GLY A 168 -2.18 22.16 -3.67
N GLN A 169 -2.46 21.76 -4.90
CA GLN A 169 -3.44 22.40 -5.78
C GLN A 169 -4.88 21.96 -5.52
N LEU A 170 -5.10 20.94 -4.70
CA LEU A 170 -6.44 20.45 -4.35
C LEU A 170 -7.11 21.35 -3.31
N GLN A 171 -8.44 21.48 -3.35
CA GLN A 171 -9.22 22.36 -2.48
C GLN A 171 -8.99 22.11 -0.99
N ALA A 172 -8.83 20.86 -0.58
CA ALA A 172 -8.53 20.48 0.80
C ALA A 172 -7.19 19.73 0.95
N ASN A 173 -6.24 19.98 0.04
CA ASN A 173 -4.91 19.36 0.06
C ASN A 173 -4.98 17.83 0.28
N ILE A 174 -4.15 17.30 1.17
CA ILE A 174 -4.12 15.88 1.53
C ILE A 174 -5.43 15.39 2.16
N GLY A 175 -6.19 16.27 2.79
CA GLY A 175 -7.51 15.96 3.35
C GLY A 175 -8.51 15.49 2.29
N GLN A 176 -8.49 16.08 1.08
CA GLN A 176 -9.31 15.62 -0.03
C GLN A 176 -8.91 14.21 -0.49
N CYS A 177 -7.62 13.90 -0.49
CA CYS A 177 -7.14 12.56 -0.82
C CYS A 177 -7.66 11.52 0.17
N PHE A 178 -7.58 11.81 1.48
CA PHE A 178 -8.14 10.96 2.52
C PHE A 178 -9.65 10.78 2.37
N ARG A 179 -10.38 11.87 2.14
CA ARG A 179 -11.83 11.82 1.93
C ARG A 179 -12.20 10.87 0.80
N LEU A 180 -11.56 10.98 -0.36
CA LEU A 180 -11.86 10.12 -1.51
C LEU A 180 -11.51 8.66 -1.26
N ILE A 181 -10.39 8.39 -0.59
CA ILE A 181 -10.01 7.02 -0.20
C ILE A 181 -11.03 6.44 0.77
N LEU A 182 -11.45 7.19 1.80
CA LEU A 182 -12.45 6.75 2.78
C LEU A 182 -13.83 6.56 2.13
N GLU A 183 -14.22 7.46 1.22
CA GLU A 183 -15.45 7.34 0.44
C GLU A 183 -15.44 6.06 -0.41
N HIS A 184 -14.31 5.74 -1.06
CA HIS A 184 -14.16 4.49 -1.78
C HIS A 184 -14.22 3.28 -0.85
N MET A 185 -13.57 3.33 0.32
CA MET A 185 -13.52 2.21 1.27
C MET A 185 -14.85 1.94 1.96
N PHE A 186 -15.57 2.97 2.35
CA PHE A 186 -16.78 2.86 3.18
C PHE A 186 -18.07 3.25 2.47
N GLY A 187 -17.99 3.94 1.33
CA GLY A 187 -19.14 4.31 0.50
C GLY A 187 -19.46 3.32 -0.62
N ASN A 188 -18.62 2.32 -0.85
CA ASN A 188 -18.79 1.36 -1.92
C ASN A 188 -19.89 0.34 -1.57
N LYS A 189 -20.89 0.20 -2.45
CA LYS A 189 -22.00 -0.74 -2.26
C LYS A 189 -21.62 -2.21 -2.51
N PHE A 190 -20.57 -2.46 -3.29
CA PHE A 190 -20.16 -3.81 -3.70
C PHE A 190 -19.10 -4.42 -2.79
N ALA A 191 -18.28 -3.60 -2.16
CA ALA A 191 -17.25 -4.02 -1.23
C ALA A 191 -17.31 -3.10 -0.02
N HIS A 192 -17.86 -3.59 1.08
CA HIS A 192 -17.97 -2.81 2.31
C HIS A 192 -17.29 -3.58 3.45
N PRO A 193 -16.38 -2.97 4.20
CA PRO A 193 -15.64 -3.64 5.26
C PRO A 193 -16.53 -4.29 6.33
N HIS A 194 -17.67 -3.69 6.66
CA HIS A 194 -18.64 -4.26 7.59
C HIS A 194 -19.41 -5.46 7.03
N ALA A 195 -19.54 -5.59 5.71
CA ALA A 195 -20.12 -6.79 5.08
C ALA A 195 -19.12 -7.96 5.04
N GLY A 196 -17.86 -7.65 5.30
CA GLY A 196 -16.73 -8.57 5.25
C GLY A 196 -16.22 -8.76 3.81
N VAL A 197 -14.92 -8.62 3.66
CA VAL A 197 -14.19 -8.79 2.41
C VAL A 197 -13.68 -10.22 2.33
N LEU A 198 -14.08 -10.93 1.28
CA LEU A 198 -13.65 -12.30 1.04
C LEU A 198 -12.28 -12.29 0.38
N LEU A 199 -11.32 -12.93 1.02
CA LEU A 199 -9.99 -13.21 0.48
C LEU A 199 -9.92 -14.71 0.16
N GLN A 200 -9.32 -15.07 -0.98
CA GLN A 200 -9.23 -16.45 -1.43
C GLN A 200 -7.83 -16.77 -1.93
N HIS A 201 -7.29 -17.90 -1.48
CA HIS A 201 -6.05 -18.49 -1.95
C HIS A 201 -6.24 -20.00 -2.10
N GLY A 202 -6.29 -20.50 -3.33
CA GLY A 202 -6.65 -21.90 -3.57
C GLY A 202 -7.98 -22.29 -2.91
N PRO A 203 -8.03 -23.35 -2.08
CA PRO A 203 -9.21 -23.73 -1.32
C PRO A 203 -9.45 -22.87 -0.08
N ALA A 204 -8.42 -22.17 0.41
CA ALA A 204 -8.51 -21.35 1.61
C ALA A 204 -9.33 -20.10 1.35
N ARG A 205 -10.24 -19.81 2.28
CA ARG A 205 -11.09 -18.62 2.25
C ARG A 205 -11.03 -17.93 3.60
N LEU A 206 -10.75 -16.63 3.58
CA LEU A 206 -10.74 -15.78 4.75
C LEU A 206 -11.74 -14.65 4.54
N LYS A 207 -12.63 -14.41 5.49
CA LYS A 207 -13.54 -13.27 5.45
C LYS A 207 -13.08 -12.25 6.49
N LEU A 208 -12.67 -11.07 6.02
CA LEU A 208 -12.08 -10.03 6.85
C LEU A 208 -13.05 -8.86 6.99
N TYR A 209 -13.37 -8.50 8.23
CA TYR A 209 -14.20 -7.35 8.59
C TYR A 209 -13.31 -6.29 9.22
N TRP A 210 -13.49 -5.02 8.84
CA TRP A 210 -12.76 -3.94 9.50
C TRP A 210 -13.55 -2.63 9.57
N THR A 211 -13.12 -1.77 10.46
CA THR A 211 -13.60 -0.41 10.63
C THR A 211 -12.41 0.54 10.69
N LEU A 212 -12.65 1.83 10.57
CA LEU A 212 -11.60 2.83 10.74
C LEU A 212 -11.15 2.87 12.19
N GLY A 213 -9.86 2.62 12.44
CA GLY A 213 -9.25 2.77 13.74
C GLY A 213 -8.87 4.24 13.99
N PHE A 214 -9.27 4.78 15.16
CA PHE A 214 -8.87 6.14 15.52
C PHE A 214 -7.42 6.19 16.01
N PHE A 215 -6.65 7.14 15.47
CA PHE A 215 -5.28 7.42 15.83
C PHE A 215 -5.17 8.15 17.18
N SER A 216 -5.17 7.47 18.31
CA SER A 216 -4.82 8.13 19.57
C SER A 216 -3.36 7.92 20.02
N LYS A 217 -2.53 7.16 19.25
CA LYS A 217 -1.13 6.85 19.62
C LYS A 217 -0.15 6.91 18.44
N MET A 218 -0.14 7.99 17.66
CA MET A 218 0.90 8.23 16.65
C MET A 218 2.33 8.35 17.22
N ALA A 219 2.49 8.63 18.52
CA ALA A 219 3.81 8.80 19.15
C ALA A 219 4.63 7.50 19.23
N VAL A 220 4.00 6.33 19.24
CA VAL A 220 4.71 5.04 19.39
C VAL A 220 5.23 4.53 18.05
N LEU A 221 4.53 4.80 16.96
CA LEU A 221 4.98 4.40 15.61
C LEU A 221 6.14 5.28 15.10
N ARG A 222 6.25 6.53 15.58
CA ARG A 222 7.35 7.44 15.21
C ARG A 222 8.74 6.94 15.58
N ASN A 223 8.87 6.24 16.71
CA ASN A 223 10.18 5.84 17.23
C ASN A 223 10.70 4.52 16.66
N SER A 224 9.86 3.70 16.03
CA SER A 224 10.27 2.39 15.54
C SER A 224 10.41 2.28 14.02
N LEU A 225 9.66 3.07 13.24
CA LEU A 225 9.65 2.95 11.78
C LEU A 225 10.49 4.01 11.05
N PHE A 226 10.63 5.21 11.63
CA PHE A 226 11.31 6.32 10.94
C PHE A 226 12.18 7.10 11.92
N GLN A 227 13.43 6.67 12.09
CA GLN A 227 14.43 7.43 12.85
C GLN A 227 14.90 8.71 12.17
N THR A 228 14.29 9.15 11.09
CA THR A 228 14.67 10.38 10.39
C THR A 228 13.44 11.15 9.94
N SER A 229 12.92 12.03 10.74
CA SER A 229 12.52 13.40 10.43
C SER A 229 11.59 13.99 11.47
N ARG A 230 11.98 15.15 11.95
CA ARG A 230 11.24 16.02 12.87
C ARG A 230 10.09 16.73 12.14
N THR A 231 9.06 17.04 12.89
CA THR A 231 7.90 17.91 12.65
C THR A 231 6.65 17.25 12.06
N VAL A 232 5.72 16.96 12.99
CA VAL A 232 4.30 16.77 12.68
C VAL A 232 3.62 18.12 12.87
N GLY A 233 3.03 18.63 11.79
CA GLY A 233 2.16 19.79 11.83
C GLY A 233 0.78 19.46 12.46
N PRO A 234 -0.03 20.47 12.80
CA PRO A 234 -1.31 20.36 13.50
C PRO A 234 -2.46 19.71 12.68
N GLU A 235 -2.16 19.10 11.53
CA GLU A 235 -3.17 18.65 10.55
C GLU A 235 -3.89 17.36 10.91
N CYS A 236 -3.46 16.63 11.96
CA CYS A 236 -4.16 15.43 12.44
C CYS A 236 -5.51 15.70 13.12
N VAL A 237 -5.84 16.96 13.42
CA VAL A 237 -7.10 17.36 14.07
C VAL A 237 -8.29 17.36 13.09
N TRP A 238 -8.02 17.37 11.77
CA TRP A 238 -9.06 17.51 10.74
C TRP A 238 -9.92 16.25 10.54
N LEU A 239 -9.40 15.07 10.80
CA LEU A 239 -10.17 13.82 10.63
C LEU A 239 -11.36 13.72 11.61
N ALA A 240 -11.24 14.28 12.79
CA ALA A 240 -12.33 14.31 13.76
C ALA A 240 -13.50 15.23 13.34
N LYS A 241 -13.21 16.26 12.53
CA LYS A 241 -14.23 17.21 12.05
C LYS A 241 -15.02 16.74 10.83
N ILE A 242 -14.45 15.87 10.00
CA ILE A 242 -15.12 15.35 8.79
C ILE A 242 -16.29 14.41 9.14
N PHE A 243 -16.28 13.82 10.35
CA PHE A 243 -17.30 12.86 10.80
C PHE A 243 -18.24 13.40 11.87
N SER A 244 -18.16 14.69 12.23
CA SER A 244 -19.05 15.36 13.20
C SER A 244 -20.10 16.27 12.53
N GLU A 245 -20.12 16.38 11.22
CA GLU A 245 -21.14 16.99 10.38
C GLU A 245 -21.79 15.91 9.47
#